data_3387799fa407bc93f2ba2562ea8d5b7d
#
_entry.id   3387799fa407bc93f2ba2562ea8d5b7d
#
_cell.length_a   1.000
_cell.length_b   1.000
_cell.length_c   1.000
_cell.angle_alpha   90.00
_cell.angle_beta   90.00
_cell.angle_gamma   90.00
#
_symmetry.space_group_name_H-M   'P 1'
#
loop_
_entity.id
_entity.type
_entity.pdbx_description
1 polymer ?
#
loop_
_entity_poly.entity_id
_entity_poly.type
_entity_poly.pdbx_seq_one_letter_code
_entity_poly.pdbx_strand_id
1 'polypeptide(L)'
;MEYLSKQRYDELAAELKYLVNEAYPKAAENLAEMSAQGDRSDNAGYREARRIQAKTISRIRFLQNILEHSRVIDPDALPKDRVSLLSRVEFTNLSTNTRMAFQIVSPHEMDLEAGKISLKSPIGAALMGRKVGEIAEAQAPSGTLRLRVESITLD
;
A
#
# COMPACT_ATOMS: atom_id res chain seq x y z
N MET A 1 5.30 8.21 -10.81
CA MET A 1 3.84 8.10 -10.80
C MET A 1 3.44 6.72 -10.31
N GLU A 2 2.54 6.65 -9.38
CA GLU A 2 2.06 5.41 -8.82
C GLU A 2 0.74 5.01 -9.46
N TYR A 3 0.50 3.69 -9.54
CA TYR A 3 -0.77 3.16 -10.02
C TYR A 3 -1.48 2.44 -8.88
N LEU A 4 -2.76 2.76 -8.68
CA LEU A 4 -3.58 2.18 -7.64
C LEU A 4 -4.80 1.53 -8.24
N SER A 5 -5.29 0.45 -7.62
CA SER A 5 -6.61 -0.07 -7.94
C SER A 5 -7.67 0.98 -7.59
N LYS A 6 -8.81 0.94 -8.26
CA LYS A 6 -9.92 1.86 -7.94
C LYS A 6 -10.34 1.71 -6.48
N GLN A 7 -10.41 0.48 -5.99
CA GLN A 7 -10.76 0.23 -4.59
C GLN A 7 -9.81 0.94 -3.63
N ARG A 8 -8.49 0.79 -3.85
CA ARG A 8 -7.51 1.42 -2.97
C ARG A 8 -7.54 2.94 -3.08
N TYR A 9 -7.69 3.45 -4.29
CA TYR A 9 -7.81 4.90 -4.49
C TYR A 9 -9.01 5.45 -3.70
N ASP A 10 -10.16 4.78 -3.80
CA ASP A 10 -11.38 5.21 -3.11
C ASP A 10 -11.24 5.11 -1.59
N GLU A 11 -10.57 4.08 -1.07
CA GLU A 11 -10.27 3.94 0.36
C GLU A 11 -9.41 5.10 0.87
N LEU A 12 -8.36 5.46 0.14
CA LEU A 12 -7.47 6.56 0.53
C LEU A 12 -8.18 7.91 0.43
N ALA A 13 -9.01 8.09 -0.59
CA ALA A 13 -9.80 9.32 -0.74
C ALA A 13 -10.81 9.48 0.40
N ALA A 14 -11.45 8.39 0.82
CA ALA A 14 -12.39 8.40 1.95
C ALA A 14 -11.69 8.71 3.27
N GLU A 15 -10.50 8.13 3.48
CA GLU A 15 -9.68 8.44 4.65
C GLU A 15 -9.30 9.91 4.69
N LEU A 16 -8.86 10.46 3.55
CA LEU A 16 -8.51 11.88 3.47
C LEU A 16 -9.71 12.76 3.80
N LYS A 17 -10.88 12.45 3.27
CA LYS A 17 -12.10 13.20 3.55
C LYS A 17 -12.44 13.19 5.04
N TYR A 18 -12.32 12.04 5.69
CA TYR A 18 -12.53 11.92 7.13
C TYR A 18 -11.53 12.76 7.91
N LEU A 19 -10.25 12.69 7.56
CA LEU A 19 -9.20 13.44 8.27
C LEU A 19 -9.41 14.94 8.17
N VAL A 20 -9.76 15.43 6.98
CA VAL A 20 -9.95 16.88 6.75
C VAL A 20 -11.24 17.38 7.40
N ASN A 21 -12.32 16.63 7.28
CA ASN A 21 -13.64 17.09 7.69
C ASN A 21 -13.97 16.79 9.15
N GLU A 22 -13.36 15.78 9.74
CA GLU A 22 -13.70 15.33 11.09
C GLU A 22 -12.50 15.29 12.03
N ALA A 23 -11.44 14.55 11.68
CA ALA A 23 -10.31 14.35 12.59
C ALA A 23 -9.53 15.63 12.88
N TYR A 24 -9.23 16.40 11.84
CA TYR A 24 -8.45 17.64 12.00
C TYR A 24 -9.20 18.72 12.80
N PRO A 25 -10.46 19.03 12.51
CA PRO A 25 -11.20 20.00 13.31
C PRO A 25 -11.31 19.58 14.79
N LYS A 26 -11.53 18.29 15.05
CA LYS A 26 -11.60 17.75 16.40
C LYS A 26 -10.27 17.86 17.14
N ALA A 27 -9.17 17.57 16.46
CA ALA A 27 -7.83 17.69 17.02
C ALA A 27 -7.50 19.17 17.34
N ALA A 28 -7.89 20.09 16.45
CA ALA A 28 -7.69 21.53 16.66
C ALA A 28 -8.49 22.05 17.87
N GLU A 29 -9.74 21.61 17.99
CA GLU A 29 -10.59 21.97 19.12
C GLU A 29 -10.00 21.45 20.44
N ASN A 30 -9.57 20.19 20.48
CA ASN A 30 -8.95 19.59 21.66
C ASN A 30 -7.65 20.32 22.04
N LEU A 31 -6.85 20.69 21.07
CA LEU A 31 -5.62 21.46 21.30
C LEU A 31 -5.93 22.82 21.93
N ALA A 32 -6.95 23.52 21.43
CA ALA A 32 -7.39 24.81 21.99
C ALA A 32 -7.84 24.68 23.44
N GLU A 33 -8.61 23.63 23.75
CA GLU A 33 -9.06 23.38 25.11
C GLU A 33 -7.89 23.11 26.05
N MET A 34 -6.94 22.27 25.65
CA MET A 34 -5.78 21.96 26.46
C MET A 34 -4.84 23.17 26.62
N SER A 35 -4.76 24.02 25.62
CA SER A 35 -3.98 25.25 25.66
C SER A 35 -4.54 26.26 26.68
N ALA A 36 -5.84 26.25 26.89
CA ALA A 36 -6.51 27.15 27.81
C ALA A 36 -6.37 26.75 29.29
N GLN A 37 -5.87 25.54 29.59
CA GLN A 37 -5.83 24.96 30.94
C GLN A 37 -4.56 25.23 31.71
N GLY A 38 -3.70 26.17 31.29
CA GLY A 38 -2.56 26.60 32.06
C GLY A 38 -1.24 26.53 31.35
N ASP A 39 -0.12 26.32 32.08
CA ASP A 39 1.22 26.33 31.55
C ASP A 39 1.42 25.15 30.58
N ARG A 40 1.75 25.50 29.32
CA ARG A 40 1.94 24.53 28.24
C ARG A 40 3.16 23.64 28.45
N SER A 41 4.19 24.15 29.13
CA SER A 41 5.44 23.39 29.31
C SER A 41 5.25 22.16 30.22
N ASP A 42 4.33 22.25 31.19
CA ASP A 42 4.05 21.19 32.14
C ASP A 42 2.74 20.44 31.87
N ASN A 43 2.04 20.81 30.80
CA ASN A 43 0.73 20.23 30.47
C ASN A 43 0.88 19.03 29.56
N ALA A 44 0.79 17.82 30.16
CA ALA A 44 0.87 16.57 29.41
C ALA A 44 -0.27 16.44 28.40
N GLY A 45 -1.47 16.92 28.75
CA GLY A 45 -2.61 16.92 27.82
C GLY A 45 -2.38 17.79 26.61
N TYR A 46 -1.75 18.94 26.77
CA TYR A 46 -1.38 19.83 25.67
C TYR A 46 -0.35 19.17 24.74
N ARG A 47 0.68 18.58 25.32
CA ARG A 47 1.72 17.90 24.51
C ARG A 47 1.12 16.76 23.68
N GLU A 48 0.24 15.96 24.27
CA GLU A 48 -0.43 14.87 23.58
C GLU A 48 -1.36 15.38 22.48
N ALA A 49 -2.14 16.42 22.77
CA ALA A 49 -3.04 17.05 21.78
C ALA A 49 -2.25 17.61 20.59
N ARG A 50 -1.10 18.22 20.87
CA ARG A 50 -0.22 18.75 19.83
C ARG A 50 0.37 17.63 18.96
N ARG A 51 0.76 16.52 19.59
CA ARG A 51 1.28 15.34 18.89
C ARG A 51 0.23 14.76 17.95
N ILE A 52 -1.01 14.63 18.42
CA ILE A 52 -2.12 14.11 17.61
C ILE A 52 -2.41 15.02 16.43
N GLN A 53 -2.44 16.34 16.65
CA GLN A 53 -2.65 17.29 15.56
C GLN A 53 -1.54 17.18 14.50
N ALA A 54 -0.29 17.13 14.92
CA ALA A 54 0.85 17.02 14.00
C ALA A 54 0.79 15.73 13.18
N LYS A 55 0.42 14.62 13.83
CA LYS A 55 0.26 13.33 13.15
C LYS A 55 -0.88 13.36 12.13
N THR A 56 -1.98 13.99 12.48
CA THR A 56 -3.13 14.16 11.57
C THR A 56 -2.76 14.97 10.35
N ILE A 57 -2.07 16.09 10.53
CA ILE A 57 -1.60 16.94 9.44
C ILE A 57 -0.64 16.17 8.53
N SER A 58 0.30 15.43 9.11
CA SER A 58 1.25 14.62 8.34
C SER A 58 0.54 13.58 7.48
N ARG A 59 -0.46 12.90 8.03
CA ARG A 59 -1.23 11.91 7.29
C ARG A 59 -2.03 12.55 6.15
N ILE A 60 -2.65 13.71 6.41
CA ILE A 60 -3.37 14.47 5.37
C ILE A 60 -2.44 14.80 4.20
N ARG A 61 -1.25 15.35 4.48
CA ARG A 61 -0.29 15.71 3.44
C ARG A 61 0.17 14.49 2.65
N PHE A 62 0.43 13.38 3.36
CA PHE A 62 0.84 12.12 2.73
C PHE A 62 -0.23 11.62 1.76
N LEU A 63 -1.50 11.59 2.20
CA LEU A 63 -2.61 11.15 1.34
C LEU A 63 -2.86 12.08 0.17
N GLN A 64 -2.80 13.39 0.39
CA GLN A 64 -2.93 14.36 -0.70
C GLN A 64 -1.86 14.13 -1.76
N ASN A 65 -0.62 13.91 -1.34
CA ASN A 65 0.49 13.67 -2.26
C ASN A 65 0.29 12.38 -3.05
N ILE A 66 -0.10 11.28 -2.40
CA ILE A 66 -0.35 10.01 -3.09
C ILE A 66 -1.47 10.16 -4.11
N LEU A 67 -2.62 10.73 -3.72
CA LEU A 67 -3.77 10.85 -4.61
C LEU A 67 -3.50 11.78 -5.79
N GLU A 68 -2.73 12.83 -5.56
CA GLU A 68 -2.36 13.78 -6.61
C GLU A 68 -1.42 13.16 -7.65
N HIS A 69 -0.51 12.27 -7.21
CA HIS A 69 0.50 11.67 -8.08
C HIS A 69 0.18 10.23 -8.48
N SER A 70 -1.02 9.75 -8.19
CA SER A 70 -1.45 8.39 -8.52
C SER A 70 -2.48 8.39 -9.63
N ARG A 71 -2.54 7.28 -10.36
CA ARG A 71 -3.59 7.04 -11.36
C ARG A 71 -4.30 5.74 -11.02
N VAL A 72 -5.61 5.72 -11.26
CA VAL A 72 -6.41 4.50 -11.11
C VAL A 72 -6.12 3.60 -12.30
N ILE A 73 -5.87 2.32 -12.00
CA ILE A 73 -5.63 1.30 -13.02
C ILE A 73 -6.96 0.92 -13.67
N ASP A 74 -6.97 0.89 -15.00
CA ASP A 74 -8.08 0.32 -15.76
C ASP A 74 -7.81 -1.17 -15.97
N PRO A 75 -8.57 -2.08 -15.32
CA PRO A 75 -8.34 -3.52 -15.45
C PRO A 75 -8.48 -4.02 -16.89
N ASP A 76 -9.32 -3.37 -17.70
CA ASP A 76 -9.53 -3.78 -19.08
C ASP A 76 -8.33 -3.48 -19.99
N ALA A 77 -7.49 -2.54 -19.58
CA ALA A 77 -6.27 -2.19 -20.30
C ALA A 77 -5.07 -3.07 -19.94
N LEU A 78 -5.19 -3.94 -18.92
CA LEU A 78 -4.10 -4.80 -18.47
C LEU A 78 -3.97 -6.05 -19.32
N PRO A 79 -2.74 -6.49 -19.63
CA PRO A 79 -2.54 -7.76 -20.33
C PRO A 79 -3.00 -8.94 -19.45
N LYS A 80 -3.58 -9.96 -20.10
CA LYS A 80 -4.08 -11.15 -19.41
C LYS A 80 -3.20 -12.37 -19.65
N ASP A 81 -2.26 -12.29 -20.60
CA ASP A 81 -1.38 -13.38 -20.98
C ASP A 81 -0.07 -13.43 -20.19
N ARG A 82 0.17 -12.42 -19.38
CA ARG A 82 1.39 -12.29 -18.57
C ARG A 82 1.10 -11.60 -17.26
N VAL A 83 2.02 -11.76 -16.32
CA VAL A 83 1.92 -11.10 -15.02
C VAL A 83 2.01 -9.59 -15.18
N SER A 84 1.02 -8.89 -14.66
CA SER A 84 0.96 -7.44 -14.67
C SER A 84 0.51 -6.93 -13.30
N LEU A 85 0.42 -5.62 -13.17
CA LEU A 85 -0.13 -5.03 -11.96
C LEU A 85 -1.57 -5.53 -11.75
N LEU A 86 -1.94 -5.85 -10.52
CA LEU A 86 -3.19 -6.46 -10.09
C LEU A 86 -3.38 -7.93 -10.49
N SER A 87 -2.44 -8.54 -11.20
CA SER A 87 -2.50 -9.98 -11.46
C SER A 87 -2.38 -10.76 -10.15
N ARG A 88 -3.24 -11.78 -10.00
CA ARG A 88 -3.05 -12.81 -8.98
C ARG A 88 -2.26 -13.94 -9.62
N VAL A 89 -1.12 -14.24 -9.05
CA VAL A 89 -0.17 -15.22 -9.61
C VAL A 89 -0.04 -16.39 -8.64
N GLU A 90 -0.29 -17.58 -9.13
CA GLU A 90 0.11 -18.80 -8.43
C GLU A 90 1.46 -19.22 -9.01
N PHE A 91 2.39 -19.53 -8.13
CA PHE A 91 3.73 -19.94 -8.53
C PHE A 91 4.30 -20.96 -7.55
N THR A 92 5.25 -21.75 -8.02
CA THR A 92 5.93 -22.75 -7.20
C THR A 92 7.36 -22.34 -6.97
N ASN A 93 7.79 -22.31 -5.72
CA ASN A 93 9.19 -22.17 -5.37
C ASN A 93 9.86 -23.53 -5.64
N LEU A 94 10.70 -23.58 -6.68
CA LEU A 94 11.30 -24.84 -7.13
C LEU A 94 12.32 -25.43 -6.14
N SER A 95 12.90 -24.57 -5.27
CA SER A 95 13.87 -25.04 -4.27
C SER A 95 13.20 -25.80 -3.14
N THR A 96 12.01 -25.36 -2.71
CA THR A 96 11.26 -25.97 -1.59
C THR A 96 10.06 -26.76 -2.05
N ASN A 97 9.73 -26.70 -3.35
CA ASN A 97 8.54 -27.31 -3.94
C ASN A 97 7.25 -26.82 -3.26
N THR A 98 7.23 -25.55 -2.84
CA THR A 98 6.10 -24.93 -2.16
C THR A 98 5.32 -24.07 -3.14
N ARG A 99 3.99 -24.26 -3.19
CA ARG A 99 3.11 -23.46 -4.04
C ARG A 99 2.57 -22.27 -3.25
N MET A 100 2.61 -21.09 -3.85
CA MET A 100 2.15 -19.85 -3.23
C MET A 100 1.31 -19.05 -4.22
N ALA A 101 0.48 -18.15 -3.70
CA ALA A 101 -0.35 -17.26 -4.51
C ALA A 101 -0.32 -15.85 -3.93
N PHE A 102 -0.02 -14.86 -4.76
CA PHE A 102 -0.03 -13.46 -4.37
C PHE A 102 -0.61 -12.60 -5.48
N GLN A 103 -1.21 -11.47 -5.09
CA GLN A 103 -1.57 -10.42 -6.03
C GLN A 103 -0.44 -9.39 -6.06
N ILE A 104 -0.06 -8.93 -7.26
CA ILE A 104 1.00 -7.92 -7.41
C ILE A 104 0.36 -6.54 -7.46
N VAL A 105 0.81 -5.67 -6.57
CA VAL A 105 0.24 -4.33 -6.38
C VAL A 105 1.33 -3.27 -6.29
N SER A 106 0.92 -2.01 -6.32
CA SER A 106 1.82 -0.88 -6.04
C SER A 106 2.23 -0.88 -4.56
N PRO A 107 3.38 -0.29 -4.20
CA PRO A 107 3.85 -0.28 -2.82
C PRO A 107 2.83 0.25 -1.80
N HIS A 108 2.03 1.24 -2.18
CA HIS A 108 1.01 1.82 -1.29
C HIS A 108 -0.20 0.91 -1.05
N GLU A 109 -0.28 -0.17 -1.79
CA GLU A 109 -1.38 -1.13 -1.67
C GLU A 109 -0.92 -2.46 -1.07
N MET A 110 0.36 -2.61 -0.78
CA MET A 110 0.93 -3.84 -0.22
C MET A 110 0.27 -4.24 1.09
N ASP A 111 -0.11 -5.51 1.20
CA ASP A 111 -0.71 -6.08 2.39
C ASP A 111 -0.43 -7.58 2.39
N LEU A 112 0.58 -8.00 3.14
CA LEU A 112 1.01 -9.40 3.17
C LEU A 112 -0.07 -10.32 3.73
N GLU A 113 -0.86 -9.86 4.70
CA GLU A 113 -1.95 -10.66 5.27
C GLU A 113 -3.06 -10.91 4.25
N ALA A 114 -3.31 -9.94 3.38
CA ALA A 114 -4.28 -10.07 2.29
C ALA A 114 -3.70 -10.74 1.04
N GLY A 115 -2.44 -11.17 1.07
CA GLY A 115 -1.78 -11.79 -0.07
C GLY A 115 -1.40 -10.82 -1.17
N LYS A 116 -1.11 -9.57 -0.82
CA LYS A 116 -0.71 -8.51 -1.77
C LYS A 116 0.75 -8.17 -1.57
N ILE A 117 1.56 -8.35 -2.62
CA ILE A 117 2.98 -8.01 -2.60
C ILE A 117 3.26 -6.87 -3.57
N SER A 118 4.27 -6.07 -3.25
CA SER A 118 4.68 -4.96 -4.09
C SER A 118 5.39 -5.45 -5.35
N LEU A 119 5.11 -4.79 -6.48
CA LEU A 119 5.86 -5.03 -7.72
C LEU A 119 7.34 -4.72 -7.56
N LYS A 120 7.71 -3.94 -6.53
CA LYS A 120 9.11 -3.62 -6.23
C LYS A 120 9.77 -4.62 -5.28
N SER A 121 8.99 -5.54 -4.70
CA SER A 121 9.57 -6.62 -3.88
C SER A 121 10.37 -7.58 -4.76
N PRO A 122 11.33 -8.33 -4.19
CA PRO A 122 12.11 -9.28 -4.98
C PRO A 122 11.25 -10.29 -5.77
N ILE A 123 10.25 -10.86 -5.14
CA ILE A 123 9.35 -11.82 -5.79
C ILE A 123 8.48 -11.11 -6.82
N GLY A 124 7.85 -9.98 -6.46
CA GLY A 124 7.00 -9.21 -7.37
C GLY A 124 7.74 -8.75 -8.61
N ALA A 125 8.96 -8.21 -8.43
CA ALA A 125 9.78 -7.74 -9.55
C ALA A 125 10.17 -8.89 -10.49
N ALA A 126 10.47 -10.07 -9.93
CA ALA A 126 10.85 -11.23 -10.73
C ALA A 126 9.69 -11.78 -11.54
N LEU A 127 8.47 -11.76 -10.98
CA LEU A 127 7.28 -12.30 -11.63
C LEU A 127 6.70 -11.39 -12.71
N MET A 128 6.93 -10.07 -12.61
CA MET A 128 6.36 -9.11 -13.58
C MET A 128 6.77 -9.44 -14.99
N GLY A 129 5.79 -9.49 -15.91
CA GLY A 129 5.99 -9.77 -17.31
C GLY A 129 6.14 -11.24 -17.68
N ARG A 130 6.14 -12.15 -16.71
CA ARG A 130 6.27 -13.59 -16.96
C ARG A 130 4.96 -14.21 -17.40
N LYS A 131 5.07 -15.24 -18.23
CA LYS A 131 3.93 -16.03 -18.69
C LYS A 131 3.84 -17.34 -17.94
N VAL A 132 2.67 -17.98 -17.99
CA VAL A 132 2.46 -19.31 -17.40
C VAL A 132 3.51 -20.28 -17.95
N GLY A 133 4.12 -21.04 -17.06
CA GLY A 133 5.17 -22.00 -17.37
C GLY A 133 6.58 -21.44 -17.36
N GLU A 134 6.75 -20.12 -17.38
CA GLU A 134 8.06 -19.51 -17.31
C GLU A 134 8.62 -19.55 -15.89
N ILE A 135 9.95 -19.60 -15.79
CA ILE A 135 10.68 -19.59 -14.52
C ILE A 135 11.29 -18.21 -14.33
N ALA A 136 10.98 -17.59 -13.20
CA ALA A 136 11.56 -16.31 -12.78
C ALA A 136 12.60 -16.53 -11.70
N GLU A 137 13.64 -15.72 -11.68
CA GLU A 137 14.65 -15.73 -10.64
C GLU A 137 14.49 -14.48 -9.78
N ALA A 138 14.23 -14.68 -8.49
CA ALA A 138 14.09 -13.60 -7.51
C ALA A 138 15.34 -13.54 -6.63
N GLN A 139 15.88 -12.34 -6.46
CA GLN A 139 17.04 -12.09 -5.61
C GLN A 139 16.55 -11.74 -4.20
N ALA A 140 16.53 -12.72 -3.30
CA ALA A 140 16.14 -12.53 -1.91
C ALA A 140 17.38 -12.45 -1.01
N PRO A 141 17.27 -11.89 0.21
CA PRO A 141 18.39 -11.85 1.15
C PRO A 141 19.00 -13.22 1.45
N SER A 142 18.20 -14.28 1.42
CA SER A 142 18.64 -15.66 1.66
C SER A 142 19.24 -16.33 0.41
N GLY A 143 19.27 -15.65 -0.74
CA GLY A 143 19.81 -16.18 -1.99
C GLY A 143 18.83 -16.06 -3.14
N THR A 144 19.17 -16.70 -4.26
CA THR A 144 18.33 -16.69 -5.46
C THR A 144 17.21 -17.73 -5.34
N LEU A 145 15.97 -17.30 -5.56
CA LEU A 145 14.80 -18.17 -5.60
C LEU A 145 14.38 -18.38 -7.07
N ARG A 146 14.06 -19.62 -7.41
CA ARG A 146 13.53 -19.95 -8.74
C ARG A 146 12.04 -20.25 -8.60
N LEU A 147 11.25 -19.48 -9.33
CA LEU A 147 9.79 -19.48 -9.22
C LEU A 147 9.19 -19.82 -10.57
N ARG A 148 8.37 -20.89 -10.64
CA ARG A 148 7.65 -21.24 -11.86
C ARG A 148 6.23 -20.72 -11.79
N VAL A 149 5.82 -19.94 -12.77
CA VAL A 149 4.46 -19.40 -12.86
C VAL A 149 3.49 -20.52 -13.21
N GLU A 150 2.53 -20.79 -12.35
CA GLU A 150 1.54 -21.85 -12.57
C GLU A 150 0.24 -21.31 -13.17
N SER A 151 -0.26 -20.16 -12.66
CA SER A 151 -1.45 -19.54 -13.22
C SER A 151 -1.45 -18.03 -13.00
N ILE A 152 -2.17 -17.33 -13.86
CA ILE A 152 -2.33 -15.89 -13.81
C ILE A 152 -3.82 -15.57 -13.94
N THR A 153 -4.37 -14.82 -12.98
CA THR A 153 -5.75 -14.34 -13.04
C THR A 153 -5.82 -12.86 -12.72
N LEU A 154 -6.85 -12.19 -13.23
CA LEU A 154 -7.18 -10.81 -12.89
C LEU A 154 -8.51 -10.82 -12.16
N ASP A 155 -8.50 -10.36 -10.93
CA ASP A 155 -9.73 -10.26 -10.10
C ASP A 155 -10.44 -8.92 -10.32
#